data_fe43362dc1905b2168e5326dcc88bead
#
_entry.id   fe43362dc1905b2168e5326dcc88bead
#
_cell.length_a   1.000
_cell.length_b   1.000
_cell.length_c   1.000
_cell.angle_alpha   90.00
_cell.angle_beta   90.00
_cell.angle_gamma   90.00
#
_symmetry.space_group_name_H-M   'P 1'
#
loop_
_entity.id
_entity.type
_entity.pdbx_description
1 polymer ?
#
loop_
_entity_poly.entity_id
_entity_poly.type
_entity_poly.pdbx_seq_one_letter_code
_entity_poly.pdbx_strand_id
1 'polypeptide(L)'
;MEGKMSDTNPDNGSAKMPETQQETQKFAFFAMTFLFFFWGFITVLNDLLIPFLKETYELSYTQASLVQFCFFGAYFIISPIANRIIDKFGFQMGLVIGLVVTALGCFLFYPSANLNIYILFLGSLFVLGSGITVLQVAANPYVSALGPESTAASRLNAAQFANSFATYIAPILMSGLILGMAGMGASVVQMPYLIMGIILVAAAGLFKFIKLPKLAHVEAGEGDTSSSLTSHIIFSAGIVAAMAFGLTVVAGLIVLVALAYNFYGLRQYRSMVLGALAIFLYVGGEVAIGSFLVDYFAESTIAGMAKADAGEMIAYYWGGAMVGRAIGAYLMNYVAATKYLVVNAFMAILMIIVSMNSSGDVAVYSILLVGFFNSIMFPTIFTLAVKGLGSMTSKGSALVCQGIVGGALIPVLQGGVADSIGLQMSFIIPMLCYVYIAWYAMKGTN
;
A
#
# COMPACT_ATOMS: atom_id res chain seq x y z
N MET A 1 -14.37 -0.78 71.18
CA MET A 1 -15.05 -0.41 69.90
C MET A 1 -14.11 -0.64 68.77
N GLU A 2 -14.18 -1.84 68.22
CA GLU A 2 -13.33 -2.29 67.13
C GLU A 2 -13.93 -1.84 65.80
N GLY A 3 -13.18 -1.01 65.08
CA GLY A 3 -13.52 -0.59 63.71
C GLY A 3 -13.00 -1.60 62.70
N LYS A 4 -13.89 -2.33 62.05
CA LYS A 4 -13.60 -3.19 60.91
C LYS A 4 -13.05 -2.34 59.73
N MET A 5 -11.78 -2.52 59.39
CA MET A 5 -11.23 -2.16 58.09
C MET A 5 -11.83 -3.10 57.03
N SER A 6 -12.59 -2.55 56.08
CA SER A 6 -13.05 -3.28 54.91
C SER A 6 -11.92 -3.29 53.89
N ASP A 7 -11.30 -4.45 53.66
CA ASP A 7 -10.46 -4.74 52.52
C ASP A 7 -11.29 -4.61 51.24
N THR A 8 -11.17 -3.50 50.55
CA THR A 8 -11.57 -3.36 49.14
C THR A 8 -10.39 -3.75 48.26
N ASN A 9 -10.33 -5.02 47.91
CA ASN A 9 -9.47 -5.53 46.84
C ASN A 9 -9.97 -4.93 45.51
N PRO A 10 -9.18 -4.14 44.77
CA PRO A 10 -9.54 -3.73 43.42
C PRO A 10 -9.21 -4.88 42.48
N ASP A 11 -10.10 -5.84 42.40
CA ASP A 11 -10.09 -6.88 41.38
C ASP A 11 -10.29 -6.17 40.03
N ASN A 12 -9.18 -5.94 39.34
CA ASN A 12 -9.11 -5.32 38.02
C ASN A 12 -9.57 -6.36 36.98
N GLY A 13 -10.85 -6.75 37.10
CA GLY A 13 -11.53 -7.63 36.16
C GLY A 13 -11.69 -6.95 34.83
N SER A 14 -10.72 -7.14 33.93
CA SER A 14 -10.96 -6.99 32.51
C SER A 14 -12.11 -7.92 32.13
N ALA A 15 -13.32 -7.37 32.02
CA ALA A 15 -14.52 -8.12 31.67
C ALA A 15 -14.25 -8.86 30.37
N LYS A 16 -14.16 -10.18 30.40
CA LYS A 16 -14.02 -11.02 29.21
C LYS A 16 -15.21 -10.73 28.31
N MET A 17 -14.94 -10.31 27.07
CA MET A 17 -15.99 -10.12 26.07
C MET A 17 -16.83 -11.39 25.93
N PRO A 18 -18.16 -11.28 25.71
CA PRO A 18 -19.01 -12.43 25.45
C PRO A 18 -18.47 -13.30 24.32
N GLU A 19 -18.53 -14.62 24.44
CA GLU A 19 -18.01 -15.56 23.44
C GLU A 19 -18.55 -15.28 22.03
N THR A 20 -19.83 -14.98 21.90
CA THR A 20 -20.46 -14.61 20.62
C THR A 20 -19.84 -13.37 19.97
N GLN A 21 -19.40 -12.40 20.76
CA GLN A 21 -18.73 -11.20 20.27
C GLN A 21 -17.30 -11.51 19.83
N GLN A 22 -16.60 -12.39 20.54
CA GLN A 22 -15.26 -12.86 20.15
C GLN A 22 -15.30 -13.66 18.84
N GLU A 23 -16.28 -14.55 18.68
CA GLU A 23 -16.46 -15.31 17.44
C GLU A 23 -16.76 -14.41 16.24
N THR A 24 -17.62 -13.41 16.42
CA THR A 24 -17.94 -12.43 15.37
C THR A 24 -16.70 -11.62 14.98
N GLN A 25 -15.85 -11.22 15.93
CA GLN A 25 -14.60 -10.53 15.62
C GLN A 25 -13.59 -11.41 14.89
N LYS A 26 -13.45 -12.69 15.28
CA LYS A 26 -12.58 -13.65 14.56
C LYS A 26 -13.05 -13.87 13.14
N PHE A 27 -14.35 -14.02 12.93
CA PHE A 27 -14.92 -14.17 11.60
C PHE A 27 -14.69 -12.92 10.74
N ALA A 28 -14.91 -11.72 11.29
CA ALA A 28 -14.64 -10.47 10.58
C ALA A 28 -13.16 -10.32 10.22
N PHE A 29 -12.24 -10.69 11.13
CA PHE A 29 -10.81 -10.69 10.84
C PHE A 29 -10.44 -11.65 9.72
N PHE A 30 -11.01 -12.86 9.71
CA PHE A 30 -10.80 -13.84 8.64
C PHE A 30 -11.32 -13.33 7.28
N ALA A 31 -12.52 -12.77 7.26
CA ALA A 31 -13.10 -12.19 6.04
C ALA A 31 -12.24 -11.02 5.49
N MET A 32 -11.73 -10.16 6.38
CA MET A 32 -10.79 -9.09 5.99
C MET A 32 -9.47 -9.65 5.46
N THR A 33 -8.91 -10.67 6.11
CA THR A 33 -7.66 -11.32 5.68
C THR A 33 -7.80 -11.90 4.27
N PHE A 34 -8.95 -12.48 3.96
CA PHE A 34 -9.28 -12.98 2.63
C PHE A 34 -9.40 -11.84 1.59
N LEU A 35 -9.98 -10.70 1.98
CA LEU A 35 -10.01 -9.50 1.16
C LEU A 35 -8.60 -8.98 0.83
N PHE A 36 -7.70 -8.97 1.81
CA PHE A 36 -6.30 -8.57 1.62
C PHE A 36 -5.57 -9.52 0.66
N PHE A 37 -5.87 -10.81 0.67
CA PHE A 37 -5.32 -11.77 -0.29
C PHE A 37 -5.74 -11.42 -1.73
N PHE A 38 -7.04 -11.22 -2.00
CA PHE A 38 -7.51 -10.86 -3.35
C PHE A 38 -6.93 -9.55 -3.83
N TRP A 39 -6.89 -8.56 -2.97
CA TRP A 39 -6.28 -7.28 -3.29
C TRP A 39 -4.79 -7.43 -3.65
N GLY A 40 -3.99 -8.15 -2.87
CA GLY A 40 -2.59 -8.42 -3.18
C GLY A 40 -2.42 -9.12 -4.52
N PHE A 41 -3.27 -10.12 -4.80
CA PHE A 41 -3.26 -10.84 -6.07
C PHE A 41 -3.48 -9.91 -7.27
N ILE A 42 -4.50 -9.05 -7.19
CA ILE A 42 -4.81 -8.11 -8.27
C ILE A 42 -3.71 -7.06 -8.44
N THR A 43 -3.17 -6.54 -7.35
CA THR A 43 -2.15 -5.49 -7.41
C THR A 43 -0.90 -5.95 -8.15
N VAL A 44 -0.47 -7.19 -7.90
CA VAL A 44 0.75 -7.71 -8.56
C VAL A 44 0.52 -8.06 -10.03
N LEU A 45 -0.72 -8.30 -10.45
CA LEU A 45 -1.01 -8.46 -11.88
C LEU A 45 -0.69 -7.19 -12.68
N ASN A 46 -0.77 -6.01 -12.05
CA ASN A 46 -0.39 -4.76 -12.71
C ASN A 46 1.11 -4.69 -13.00
N ASP A 47 1.96 -5.26 -12.13
CA ASP A 47 3.40 -5.31 -12.36
C ASP A 47 3.74 -6.20 -13.58
N LEU A 48 2.97 -7.26 -13.80
CA LEU A 48 3.10 -8.11 -15.00
C LEU A 48 2.57 -7.43 -16.27
N LEU A 49 1.62 -6.48 -16.13
CA LEU A 49 1.10 -5.74 -17.28
C LEU A 49 2.10 -4.75 -17.86
N ILE A 50 3.02 -4.18 -17.06
CA ILE A 50 3.95 -3.15 -17.54
C ILE A 50 4.82 -3.67 -18.68
N PRO A 51 5.60 -4.75 -18.54
CA PRO A 51 6.38 -5.31 -19.64
C PRO A 51 5.50 -5.79 -20.79
N PHE A 52 4.34 -6.39 -20.48
CA PHE A 52 3.38 -6.84 -21.49
C PHE A 52 2.86 -5.68 -22.36
N LEU A 53 2.39 -4.58 -21.74
CA LEU A 53 1.89 -3.42 -22.49
C LEU A 53 3.01 -2.71 -23.25
N LYS A 54 4.23 -2.66 -22.66
CA LYS A 54 5.39 -2.07 -23.33
C LYS A 54 5.71 -2.79 -24.62
N GLU A 55 5.68 -4.12 -24.63
CA GLU A 55 5.92 -4.95 -25.81
C GLU A 55 4.76 -4.87 -26.81
N THR A 56 3.51 -4.99 -26.32
CA THR A 56 2.30 -5.02 -27.16
C THR A 56 2.07 -3.71 -27.92
N TYR A 57 2.39 -2.56 -27.28
CA TYR A 57 2.16 -1.22 -27.85
C TYR A 57 3.43 -0.50 -28.25
N GLU A 58 4.60 -1.16 -28.22
CA GLU A 58 5.92 -0.56 -28.54
C GLU A 58 6.17 0.74 -27.78
N LEU A 59 5.85 0.74 -26.46
CA LEU A 59 5.90 1.94 -25.63
C LEU A 59 7.33 2.35 -25.29
N SER A 60 7.57 3.67 -25.25
CA SER A 60 8.75 4.21 -24.59
C SER A 60 8.73 3.96 -23.08
N TYR A 61 9.88 4.06 -22.40
CA TYR A 61 9.95 3.94 -20.95
C TYR A 61 9.04 4.96 -20.22
N THR A 62 9.00 6.20 -20.73
CA THR A 62 8.11 7.24 -20.20
C THR A 62 6.63 6.87 -20.32
N GLN A 63 6.22 6.31 -21.45
CA GLN A 63 4.85 5.85 -21.65
C GLN A 63 4.52 4.66 -20.74
N ALA A 64 5.43 3.69 -20.61
CA ALA A 64 5.23 2.56 -19.72
C ALA A 64 5.13 2.98 -18.23
N SER A 65 5.84 4.04 -17.83
CA SER A 65 5.73 4.59 -16.46
C SER A 65 4.36 5.20 -16.14
N LEU A 66 3.56 5.58 -17.15
CA LEU A 66 2.18 6.05 -16.96
C LEU A 66 1.28 4.98 -16.30
N VAL A 67 1.58 3.70 -16.50
CA VAL A 67 0.88 2.59 -15.84
C VAL A 67 0.98 2.74 -14.32
N GLN A 68 2.20 2.91 -13.81
CA GLN A 68 2.42 3.11 -12.37
C GLN A 68 1.79 4.42 -11.89
N PHE A 69 1.93 5.48 -12.69
CA PHE A 69 1.36 6.77 -12.31
C PHE A 69 -0.18 6.73 -12.24
N CYS A 70 -0.86 6.07 -13.17
CA CYS A 70 -2.31 5.91 -13.14
C CYS A 70 -2.75 5.12 -11.91
N PHE A 71 -2.04 4.03 -11.59
CA PHE A 71 -2.37 3.20 -10.44
C PHE A 71 -2.13 3.92 -9.10
N PHE A 72 -0.93 4.44 -8.86
CA PHE A 72 -0.61 5.16 -7.63
C PHE A 72 -1.26 6.54 -7.55
N GLY A 73 -1.51 7.19 -8.68
CA GLY A 73 -2.24 8.45 -8.75
C GLY A 73 -3.70 8.32 -8.31
N ALA A 74 -4.32 7.15 -8.52
CA ALA A 74 -5.65 6.86 -8.01
C ALA A 74 -5.71 6.98 -6.47
N TYR A 75 -4.68 6.57 -5.75
CA TYR A 75 -4.63 6.73 -4.29
C TYR A 75 -4.68 8.19 -3.86
N PHE A 76 -3.98 9.06 -4.57
CA PHE A 76 -4.02 10.48 -4.26
C PHE A 76 -5.39 11.09 -4.55
N ILE A 77 -5.96 10.81 -5.71
CA ILE A 77 -7.19 11.41 -6.19
C ILE A 77 -8.41 10.89 -5.43
N ILE A 78 -8.46 9.59 -5.16
CA ILE A 78 -9.65 8.91 -4.65
C ILE A 78 -9.70 8.85 -3.12
N SER A 79 -8.58 8.91 -2.39
CA SER A 79 -8.59 8.77 -0.92
C SER A 79 -9.54 9.74 -0.20
N PRO A 80 -9.62 11.04 -0.54
CA PRO A 80 -10.59 11.93 0.10
C PRO A 80 -12.04 11.62 -0.29
N ILE A 81 -12.26 11.07 -1.48
CA ILE A 81 -13.59 10.61 -1.93
C ILE A 81 -13.96 9.35 -1.14
N ALA A 82 -13.00 8.41 -0.96
CA ALA A 82 -13.17 7.22 -0.15
C ALA A 82 -13.55 7.56 1.30
N ASN A 83 -12.90 8.56 1.90
CA ASN A 83 -13.28 9.05 3.22
C ASN A 83 -14.78 9.43 3.27
N ARG A 84 -15.27 10.22 2.30
CA ARG A 84 -16.68 10.62 2.26
C ARG A 84 -17.65 9.45 2.07
N ILE A 85 -17.24 8.45 1.28
CA ILE A 85 -18.02 7.22 1.10
C ILE A 85 -18.17 6.53 2.46
N ILE A 86 -17.07 6.41 3.21
CA ILE A 86 -17.05 5.75 4.52
C ILE A 86 -17.83 6.57 5.56
N ASP A 87 -17.65 7.89 5.59
CA ASP A 87 -18.37 8.78 6.50
C ASP A 87 -19.89 8.73 6.27
N LYS A 88 -20.31 8.63 5.00
CA LYS A 88 -21.73 8.59 4.64
C LYS A 88 -22.39 7.22 4.79
N PHE A 89 -21.68 6.15 4.43
CA PHE A 89 -22.24 4.80 4.30
C PHE A 89 -21.66 3.79 5.26
N GLY A 90 -20.61 4.17 6.04
CA GLY A 90 -19.89 3.30 6.95
C GLY A 90 -18.85 2.39 6.26
N PHE A 91 -18.00 1.76 7.09
CA PHE A 91 -16.87 0.93 6.61
C PHE A 91 -17.33 -0.25 5.74
N GLN A 92 -18.38 -0.97 6.16
CA GLN A 92 -18.88 -2.13 5.42
C GLN A 92 -19.32 -1.78 4.00
N MET A 93 -20.09 -0.69 3.84
CA MET A 93 -20.49 -0.23 2.50
C MET A 93 -19.31 0.33 1.73
N GLY A 94 -18.33 0.95 2.39
CA GLY A 94 -17.06 1.33 1.77
C GLY A 94 -16.36 0.12 1.13
N LEU A 95 -16.27 -1.01 1.85
CA LEU A 95 -15.72 -2.25 1.32
C LEU A 95 -16.51 -2.77 0.09
N VAL A 96 -17.84 -2.78 0.17
CA VAL A 96 -18.70 -3.22 -0.95
C VAL A 96 -18.51 -2.33 -2.17
N ILE A 97 -18.52 -1.01 -1.99
CA ILE A 97 -18.30 -0.05 -3.09
C ILE A 97 -16.91 -0.22 -3.69
N GLY A 98 -15.87 -0.35 -2.85
CA GLY A 98 -14.51 -0.59 -3.31
C GLY A 98 -14.38 -1.85 -4.14
N LEU A 99 -14.99 -2.98 -3.71
CA LEU A 99 -15.02 -4.24 -4.46
C LEU A 99 -15.71 -4.09 -5.82
N VAL A 100 -16.88 -3.41 -5.86
CA VAL A 100 -17.62 -3.17 -7.10
C VAL A 100 -16.83 -2.29 -8.07
N VAL A 101 -16.19 -1.22 -7.58
CA VAL A 101 -15.38 -0.32 -8.43
C VAL A 101 -14.13 -1.06 -8.94
N THR A 102 -13.49 -1.89 -8.11
CA THR A 102 -12.35 -2.72 -8.55
C THR A 102 -12.79 -3.71 -9.62
N ALA A 103 -13.94 -4.36 -9.44
CA ALA A 103 -14.52 -5.27 -10.43
C ALA A 103 -14.82 -4.58 -11.76
N LEU A 104 -15.38 -3.34 -11.69
CA LEU A 104 -15.61 -2.52 -12.88
C LEU A 104 -14.29 -2.25 -13.62
N GLY A 105 -13.23 -1.89 -12.89
CA GLY A 105 -11.89 -1.74 -13.46
C GLY A 105 -11.43 -3.01 -14.17
N CYS A 106 -11.60 -4.18 -13.55
CA CYS A 106 -11.29 -5.46 -14.18
C CYS A 106 -12.11 -5.71 -15.47
N PHE A 107 -13.40 -5.43 -15.48
CA PHE A 107 -14.24 -5.59 -16.67
C PHE A 107 -13.88 -4.64 -17.82
N LEU A 108 -13.38 -3.44 -17.50
CA LEU A 108 -12.95 -2.47 -18.51
C LEU A 108 -11.69 -2.94 -19.28
N PHE A 109 -10.91 -3.87 -18.76
CA PHE A 109 -9.81 -4.49 -19.53
C PHE A 109 -10.30 -5.24 -20.77
N TYR A 110 -11.50 -5.80 -20.74
CA TYR A 110 -12.05 -6.53 -21.87
C TYR A 110 -12.24 -5.63 -23.12
N PRO A 111 -13.02 -4.52 -23.06
CA PRO A 111 -13.13 -3.61 -24.20
C PRO A 111 -11.79 -2.92 -24.53
N SER A 112 -10.93 -2.64 -23.55
CA SER A 112 -9.61 -2.04 -23.80
C SER A 112 -8.74 -2.93 -24.68
N ALA A 113 -8.75 -4.25 -24.42
CA ALA A 113 -8.02 -5.22 -25.21
C ALA A 113 -8.65 -5.43 -26.61
N ASN A 114 -9.97 -5.46 -26.72
CA ASN A 114 -10.66 -5.61 -28.00
C ASN A 114 -10.41 -4.44 -28.95
N LEU A 115 -10.43 -3.22 -28.40
CA LEU A 115 -10.20 -2.00 -29.17
C LEU A 115 -8.71 -1.74 -29.43
N ASN A 116 -7.83 -2.43 -28.70
CA ASN A 116 -6.38 -2.29 -28.76
C ASN A 116 -5.91 -0.82 -28.58
N ILE A 117 -6.52 -0.10 -27.60
CA ILE A 117 -6.27 1.30 -27.33
C ILE A 117 -5.59 1.47 -25.98
N TYR A 118 -4.33 1.88 -25.94
CA TYR A 118 -3.52 2.01 -24.73
C TYR A 118 -4.15 2.93 -23.67
N ILE A 119 -4.71 4.07 -24.06
CA ILE A 119 -5.35 5.01 -23.12
C ILE A 119 -6.55 4.37 -22.37
N LEU A 120 -7.25 3.42 -22.99
CA LEU A 120 -8.33 2.69 -22.32
C LEU A 120 -7.79 1.71 -21.27
N PHE A 121 -6.61 1.12 -21.49
CA PHE A 121 -5.92 0.33 -20.47
C PHE A 121 -5.56 1.19 -19.26
N LEU A 122 -5.00 2.38 -19.49
CA LEU A 122 -4.68 3.33 -18.41
C LEU A 122 -5.94 3.73 -17.63
N GLY A 123 -7.06 3.97 -18.33
CA GLY A 123 -8.35 4.23 -17.71
C GLY A 123 -8.87 3.06 -16.86
N SER A 124 -8.72 1.83 -17.36
CA SER A 124 -9.09 0.60 -16.63
C SER A 124 -8.26 0.43 -15.36
N LEU A 125 -6.95 0.69 -15.44
CA LEU A 125 -6.03 0.70 -14.30
C LEU A 125 -6.38 1.75 -13.26
N PHE A 126 -6.72 2.96 -13.70
CA PHE A 126 -7.14 4.03 -12.80
C PHE A 126 -8.44 3.68 -12.07
N VAL A 127 -9.44 3.12 -12.75
CA VAL A 127 -10.70 2.67 -12.12
C VAL A 127 -10.43 1.53 -11.15
N LEU A 128 -9.59 0.57 -11.52
CA LEU A 128 -9.18 -0.55 -10.66
C LEU A 128 -8.47 -0.03 -9.40
N GLY A 129 -7.46 0.83 -9.55
CA GLY A 129 -6.74 1.48 -8.46
C GLY A 129 -7.64 2.33 -7.57
N SER A 130 -8.68 2.96 -8.16
CA SER A 130 -9.71 3.71 -7.42
C SER A 130 -10.49 2.81 -6.47
N GLY A 131 -10.93 1.64 -6.93
CA GLY A 131 -11.60 0.66 -6.09
C GLY A 131 -10.70 0.15 -4.96
N ILE A 132 -9.45 -0.20 -5.27
CA ILE A 132 -8.46 -0.63 -4.28
C ILE A 132 -8.20 0.47 -3.25
N THR A 133 -8.15 1.73 -3.66
CA THR A 133 -8.01 2.87 -2.73
C THR A 133 -9.16 2.92 -1.72
N VAL A 134 -10.40 2.79 -2.18
CA VAL A 134 -11.57 2.74 -1.28
C VAL A 134 -11.47 1.56 -0.31
N LEU A 135 -11.05 0.39 -0.80
CA LEU A 135 -10.82 -0.79 0.04
C LEU A 135 -9.77 -0.52 1.12
N GLN A 136 -8.64 0.10 0.78
CA GLN A 136 -7.57 0.39 1.74
C GLN A 136 -8.00 1.39 2.81
N VAL A 137 -8.66 2.47 2.40
CA VAL A 137 -9.16 3.49 3.34
C VAL A 137 -10.17 2.88 4.32
N ALA A 138 -10.95 1.87 3.90
CA ALA A 138 -11.93 1.18 4.73
C ALA A 138 -11.32 0.02 5.55
N ALA A 139 -10.58 -0.90 4.92
CA ALA A 139 -10.16 -2.16 5.52
C ALA A 139 -9.03 -1.99 6.55
N ASN A 140 -8.04 -1.12 6.31
CA ASN A 140 -6.91 -0.95 7.20
C ASN A 140 -7.33 -0.50 8.62
N PRO A 141 -8.13 0.59 8.79
CA PRO A 141 -8.59 0.99 10.12
C PRO A 141 -9.56 -0.02 10.70
N TYR A 142 -10.40 -0.65 9.86
CA TYR A 142 -11.35 -1.67 10.32
C TYR A 142 -10.62 -2.85 10.97
N VAL A 143 -9.62 -3.45 10.31
CA VAL A 143 -8.79 -4.53 10.86
C VAL A 143 -8.06 -4.07 12.13
N SER A 144 -7.52 -2.86 12.13
CA SER A 144 -6.82 -2.30 13.29
C SER A 144 -7.73 -2.20 14.52
N ALA A 145 -9.02 -1.94 14.32
CA ALA A 145 -10.02 -1.75 15.38
C ALA A 145 -10.74 -3.05 15.83
N LEU A 146 -10.49 -4.20 15.17
CA LEU A 146 -11.11 -5.50 15.54
C LEU A 146 -10.57 -6.11 16.85
N GLY A 147 -10.07 -5.33 17.79
CA GLY A 147 -9.56 -5.81 19.08
C GLY A 147 -8.79 -4.71 19.83
N PRO A 148 -8.02 -5.07 20.87
CA PRO A 148 -7.29 -4.09 21.67
C PRO A 148 -6.35 -3.23 20.83
N GLU A 149 -6.25 -1.94 21.15
CA GLU A 149 -5.37 -0.99 20.45
C GLU A 149 -3.88 -1.40 20.54
N SER A 150 -3.48 -1.99 21.67
CA SER A 150 -2.10 -2.48 21.88
C SER A 150 -1.64 -3.52 20.87
N THR A 151 -2.55 -4.29 20.26
CA THR A 151 -2.26 -5.32 19.26
C THR A 151 -2.71 -4.95 17.84
N ALA A 152 -3.09 -3.68 17.60
CA ALA A 152 -3.57 -3.22 16.30
C ALA A 152 -2.53 -3.44 15.18
N ALA A 153 -1.25 -3.13 15.44
CA ALA A 153 -0.17 -3.34 14.48
C ALA A 153 0.05 -4.83 14.16
N SER A 154 0.01 -5.71 15.17
CA SER A 154 0.09 -7.17 14.99
C SER A 154 -1.03 -7.67 14.08
N ARG A 155 -2.29 -7.26 14.35
CA ARG A 155 -3.46 -7.66 13.54
C ARG A 155 -3.35 -7.20 12.10
N LEU A 156 -2.97 -5.94 11.88
CA LEU A 156 -2.84 -5.42 10.52
C LEU A 156 -1.69 -6.11 9.77
N ASN A 157 -0.56 -6.40 10.45
CA ASN A 157 0.53 -7.18 9.87
C ASN A 157 0.08 -8.61 9.51
N ALA A 158 -0.74 -9.26 10.35
CA ALA A 158 -1.29 -10.58 10.05
C ALA A 158 -2.22 -10.58 8.82
N ALA A 159 -3.08 -9.56 8.67
CA ALA A 159 -3.89 -9.41 7.47
C ALA A 159 -3.04 -9.09 6.22
N GLN A 160 -2.04 -8.23 6.37
CA GLN A 160 -1.10 -7.89 5.29
C GLN A 160 -0.17 -9.07 4.90
N PHE A 161 0.05 -10.06 5.77
CA PHE A 161 0.73 -11.30 5.40
C PHE A 161 -0.04 -12.04 4.29
N ALA A 162 -1.37 -12.13 4.37
CA ALA A 162 -2.17 -12.75 3.31
C ALA A 162 -2.08 -11.97 1.98
N ASN A 163 -2.00 -10.64 2.04
CA ASN A 163 -1.70 -9.81 0.87
C ASN A 163 -0.33 -10.16 0.27
N SER A 164 0.72 -10.24 1.10
CA SER A 164 2.06 -10.59 0.63
C SER A 164 2.16 -12.01 0.10
N PHE A 165 1.44 -12.96 0.69
CA PHE A 165 1.36 -14.31 0.17
C PHE A 165 0.74 -14.32 -1.23
N ALA A 166 -0.31 -13.53 -1.44
CA ALA A 166 -0.92 -13.38 -2.75
C ALA A 166 0.05 -12.72 -3.76
N THR A 167 0.76 -11.66 -3.37
CA THR A 167 1.76 -11.01 -4.25
C THR A 167 2.92 -11.93 -4.60
N TYR A 168 3.28 -12.87 -3.72
CA TYR A 168 4.30 -13.89 -4.00
C TYR A 168 3.79 -14.97 -4.96
N ILE A 169 2.57 -15.48 -4.76
CA ILE A 169 2.06 -16.62 -5.55
C ILE A 169 1.48 -16.20 -6.92
N ALA A 170 0.95 -14.97 -7.04
CA ALA A 170 0.28 -14.54 -8.27
C ALA A 170 1.22 -14.51 -9.49
N PRO A 171 2.47 -14.02 -9.43
CA PRO A 171 3.40 -14.11 -10.55
C PRO A 171 3.69 -15.56 -10.96
N ILE A 172 3.84 -16.47 -9.99
CA ILE A 172 4.10 -17.89 -10.26
C ILE A 172 2.94 -18.52 -11.05
N LEU A 173 1.69 -18.16 -10.70
CA LEU A 173 0.51 -18.69 -11.37
C LEU A 173 0.20 -18.02 -12.71
N MET A 174 0.53 -16.72 -12.84
CA MET A 174 0.01 -15.89 -13.92
C MET A 174 1.07 -15.47 -14.94
N SER A 175 2.39 -15.50 -14.61
CA SER A 175 3.45 -15.10 -15.54
C SER A 175 3.46 -15.95 -16.81
N GLY A 176 3.34 -17.27 -16.66
CA GLY A 176 3.25 -18.18 -17.81
C GLY A 176 2.04 -17.90 -18.70
N LEU A 177 0.91 -17.48 -18.09
CA LEU A 177 -0.31 -17.16 -18.83
C LEU A 177 -0.21 -15.79 -19.52
N ILE A 178 0.29 -14.77 -18.83
CA ILE A 178 0.32 -13.40 -19.34
C ILE A 178 1.55 -13.16 -20.24
N LEU A 179 2.74 -13.53 -19.77
CA LEU A 179 3.98 -13.27 -20.50
C LEU A 179 4.29 -14.36 -21.54
N GLY A 180 3.96 -15.64 -21.23
CA GLY A 180 4.17 -16.75 -22.15
C GLY A 180 3.29 -16.70 -23.40
N MET A 181 2.21 -15.92 -23.37
CA MET A 181 1.27 -15.71 -24.48
C MET A 181 1.33 -14.28 -25.03
N ALA A 182 2.31 -13.47 -24.68
CA ALA A 182 2.41 -12.05 -25.09
C ALA A 182 2.34 -11.86 -26.62
N GLY A 183 2.87 -12.81 -27.40
CA GLY A 183 2.76 -12.81 -28.87
C GLY A 183 1.34 -12.95 -29.41
N MET A 184 0.34 -13.29 -28.59
CA MET A 184 -1.07 -13.37 -28.99
C MET A 184 -1.81 -12.02 -28.85
N GLY A 185 -1.10 -10.94 -28.48
CA GLY A 185 -1.63 -9.59 -28.38
C GLY A 185 -2.45 -9.34 -27.12
N ALA A 186 -3.11 -8.17 -27.07
CA ALA A 186 -3.78 -7.65 -25.87
C ALA A 186 -4.92 -8.54 -25.34
N SER A 187 -5.46 -9.47 -26.15
CA SER A 187 -6.55 -10.38 -25.75
C SER A 187 -6.18 -11.34 -24.60
N VAL A 188 -4.90 -11.60 -24.38
CA VAL A 188 -4.41 -12.50 -23.33
C VAL A 188 -4.87 -12.06 -21.93
N VAL A 189 -4.96 -10.77 -21.67
CA VAL A 189 -5.36 -10.23 -20.36
C VAL A 189 -6.88 -10.27 -20.12
N GLN A 190 -7.69 -10.48 -21.14
CA GLN A 190 -9.15 -10.42 -21.04
C GLN A 190 -9.72 -11.43 -20.03
N MET A 191 -9.38 -12.71 -20.20
CA MET A 191 -9.94 -13.78 -19.37
C MET A 191 -9.49 -13.70 -17.90
N PRO A 192 -8.21 -13.50 -17.57
CA PRO A 192 -7.79 -13.31 -16.18
C PRO A 192 -8.53 -12.17 -15.48
N TYR A 193 -8.64 -11.01 -16.11
CA TYR A 193 -9.33 -9.86 -15.49
C TYR A 193 -10.85 -10.04 -15.44
N LEU A 194 -11.47 -10.70 -16.43
CA LEU A 194 -12.90 -11.04 -16.41
C LEU A 194 -13.23 -11.98 -15.23
N ILE A 195 -12.46 -13.04 -15.06
CA ILE A 195 -12.63 -13.99 -13.95
C ILE A 195 -12.46 -13.26 -12.61
N MET A 196 -11.44 -12.42 -12.50
CA MET A 196 -11.19 -11.64 -11.29
C MET A 196 -12.35 -10.68 -10.99
N GLY A 197 -12.87 -9.99 -12.00
CA GLY A 197 -14.04 -9.13 -11.87
C GLY A 197 -15.27 -9.87 -11.34
N ILE A 198 -15.53 -11.08 -11.84
CA ILE A 198 -16.64 -11.93 -11.37
C ILE A 198 -16.44 -12.32 -9.89
N ILE A 199 -15.23 -12.74 -9.52
CA ILE A 199 -14.90 -13.08 -8.13
C ILE A 199 -15.11 -11.87 -7.20
N LEU A 200 -14.71 -10.67 -7.63
CA LEU A 200 -14.88 -9.43 -6.85
C LEU A 200 -16.36 -9.04 -6.69
N VAL A 201 -17.19 -9.22 -7.72
CA VAL A 201 -18.65 -9.02 -7.61
C VAL A 201 -19.26 -10.00 -6.62
N ALA A 202 -18.87 -11.29 -6.69
CA ALA A 202 -19.32 -12.29 -5.74
C ALA A 202 -18.88 -11.93 -4.30
N ALA A 203 -17.63 -11.49 -4.11
CA ALA A 203 -17.13 -11.00 -2.83
C ALA A 203 -17.93 -9.78 -2.34
N ALA A 204 -18.24 -8.81 -3.22
CA ALA A 204 -19.04 -7.64 -2.85
C ALA A 204 -20.44 -8.06 -2.38
N GLY A 205 -21.07 -9.01 -3.06
CA GLY A 205 -22.33 -9.62 -2.62
C GLY A 205 -22.21 -10.24 -1.23
N LEU A 206 -21.17 -11.05 -1.01
CA LEU A 206 -20.90 -11.68 0.28
C LEU A 206 -20.74 -10.62 1.39
N PHE A 207 -19.88 -9.61 1.18
CA PHE A 207 -19.62 -8.54 2.15
C PHE A 207 -20.86 -7.68 2.45
N LYS A 208 -21.80 -7.56 1.52
CA LYS A 208 -23.07 -6.87 1.74
C LYS A 208 -23.97 -7.58 2.74
N PHE A 209 -23.96 -8.92 2.75
CA PHE A 209 -24.87 -9.73 3.59
C PHE A 209 -24.21 -10.24 4.88
N ILE A 210 -22.89 -10.27 4.99
CA ILE A 210 -22.17 -10.60 6.22
C ILE A 210 -22.48 -9.53 7.28
N LYS A 211 -22.80 -9.98 8.50
CA LYS A 211 -22.91 -9.08 9.65
C LYS A 211 -21.53 -8.79 10.23
N LEU A 212 -20.93 -7.69 9.80
CA LEU A 212 -19.69 -7.20 10.39
C LEU A 212 -19.96 -6.42 11.67
N PRO A 213 -19.12 -6.55 12.74
CA PRO A 213 -19.30 -5.79 13.96
C PRO A 213 -19.19 -4.29 13.70
N LYS A 214 -20.14 -3.53 14.26
CA LYS A 214 -20.05 -2.07 14.29
C LYS A 214 -18.96 -1.68 15.29
N LEU A 215 -18.00 -0.92 14.84
CA LEU A 215 -16.88 -0.48 15.68
C LEU A 215 -17.22 0.88 16.28
N ALA A 216 -17.64 0.88 17.54
CA ALA A 216 -18.11 2.09 18.26
C ALA A 216 -17.08 3.24 18.34
N HIS A 217 -15.80 2.95 18.15
CA HIS A 217 -14.72 3.96 18.18
C HIS A 217 -14.34 4.52 16.81
N VAL A 218 -14.98 4.06 15.73
CA VAL A 218 -14.64 4.41 14.35
C VAL A 218 -15.87 4.96 13.62
N GLU A 219 -16.89 5.39 14.37
CA GLU A 219 -18.06 6.08 13.76
C GLU A 219 -17.62 7.39 13.15
N ALA A 220 -18.06 7.60 11.90
CA ALA A 220 -17.77 8.77 11.09
C ALA A 220 -18.15 10.06 11.83
N GLY A 221 -17.20 10.95 12.03
CA GLY A 221 -17.48 12.29 12.57
C GLY A 221 -18.05 13.21 11.48
N GLU A 222 -19.08 13.97 11.81
CA GLU A 222 -19.51 15.11 11.02
C GLU A 222 -18.44 16.21 11.06
N GLY A 223 -17.38 16.04 10.27
CA GLY A 223 -16.35 17.07 10.09
C GLY A 223 -16.64 17.93 8.88
N ASP A 224 -16.47 19.25 9.01
CA ASP A 224 -16.59 20.21 7.91
C ASP A 224 -15.63 19.87 6.76
N THR A 225 -16.18 19.25 5.69
CA THR A 225 -15.40 18.68 4.59
C THR A 225 -15.56 19.47 3.28
N SER A 226 -16.36 20.55 3.26
CA SER A 226 -16.75 21.21 2.01
C SER A 226 -15.60 22.00 1.35
N SER A 227 -14.83 22.76 2.10
CA SER A 227 -13.72 23.58 1.56
C SER A 227 -12.53 22.72 1.10
N SER A 228 -12.27 21.62 1.80
CA SER A 228 -11.18 20.67 1.48
C SER A 228 -11.42 19.92 0.17
N LEU A 229 -12.68 19.63 -0.22
CA LEU A 229 -12.95 18.88 -1.46
C LEU A 229 -12.75 19.75 -2.70
N THR A 230 -13.17 21.02 -2.67
CA THR A 230 -13.03 21.90 -3.84
C THR A 230 -11.56 22.06 -4.21
N SER A 231 -10.69 22.33 -3.24
CA SER A 231 -9.24 22.40 -3.48
C SER A 231 -8.69 21.07 -3.98
N HIS A 232 -9.15 19.96 -3.41
CA HIS A 232 -8.72 18.64 -3.87
C HIS A 232 -9.13 18.33 -5.31
N ILE A 233 -10.35 18.69 -5.72
CA ILE A 233 -10.82 18.56 -7.11
C ILE A 233 -9.98 19.41 -8.05
N ILE A 234 -9.63 20.64 -7.66
CA ILE A 234 -8.79 21.53 -8.48
C ILE A 234 -7.40 20.92 -8.69
N PHE A 235 -6.74 20.43 -7.62
CA PHE A 235 -5.45 19.75 -7.73
C PHE A 235 -5.54 18.49 -8.59
N SER A 236 -6.57 17.68 -8.40
CA SER A 236 -6.79 16.45 -9.17
C SER A 236 -7.00 16.73 -10.65
N ALA A 237 -7.79 17.74 -10.99
CA ALA A 237 -7.98 18.18 -12.38
C ALA A 237 -6.66 18.68 -13.00
N GLY A 238 -5.86 19.43 -12.23
CA GLY A 238 -4.54 19.89 -12.66
C GLY A 238 -3.57 18.74 -12.93
N ILE A 239 -3.57 17.69 -12.08
CA ILE A 239 -2.75 16.48 -12.27
C ILE A 239 -3.16 15.77 -13.55
N VAL A 240 -4.47 15.51 -13.73
CA VAL A 240 -5.00 14.82 -14.92
C VAL A 240 -4.68 15.62 -16.19
N ALA A 241 -4.86 16.95 -16.17
CA ALA A 241 -4.52 17.80 -17.29
C ALA A 241 -3.00 17.75 -17.61
N ALA A 242 -2.14 17.90 -16.60
CA ALA A 242 -0.69 17.82 -16.81
C ALA A 242 -0.28 16.48 -17.41
N MET A 243 -0.88 15.37 -16.96
CA MET A 243 -0.62 14.04 -17.52
C MET A 243 -1.11 13.90 -18.96
N ALA A 244 -2.29 14.43 -19.28
CA ALA A 244 -2.84 14.41 -20.64
C ALA A 244 -1.92 15.14 -21.66
N PHE A 245 -1.19 16.18 -21.20
CA PHE A 245 -0.20 16.90 -22.00
C PHE A 245 1.22 16.34 -21.90
N GLY A 246 1.43 15.20 -21.25
CA GLY A 246 2.75 14.59 -21.08
C GLY A 246 3.68 15.33 -20.11
N LEU A 247 3.14 16.24 -19.29
CA LEU A 247 3.90 17.06 -18.33
C LEU A 247 4.04 16.35 -16.98
N THR A 248 4.69 15.19 -16.96
CA THR A 248 4.82 14.33 -15.76
C THR A 248 5.46 15.03 -14.57
N VAL A 249 6.49 15.83 -14.80
CA VAL A 249 7.16 16.62 -13.73
C VAL A 249 6.19 17.63 -13.13
N VAL A 250 5.40 18.32 -13.95
CA VAL A 250 4.38 19.28 -13.49
C VAL A 250 3.30 18.57 -12.67
N ALA A 251 2.83 17.40 -13.12
CA ALA A 251 1.89 16.58 -12.37
C ALA A 251 2.45 16.21 -10.98
N GLY A 252 3.71 15.78 -10.91
CA GLY A 252 4.41 15.48 -9.66
C GLY A 252 4.49 16.69 -8.72
N LEU A 253 4.83 17.87 -9.25
CA LEU A 253 4.88 19.11 -8.46
C LEU A 253 3.49 19.49 -7.92
N ILE A 254 2.42 19.33 -8.70
CA ILE A 254 1.05 19.59 -8.24
C ILE A 254 0.70 18.62 -7.10
N VAL A 255 1.06 17.34 -7.18
CA VAL A 255 0.86 16.35 -6.09
C VAL A 255 1.58 16.82 -4.82
N LEU A 256 2.84 17.22 -4.89
CA LEU A 256 3.60 17.69 -3.73
C LEU A 256 2.99 18.94 -3.09
N VAL A 257 2.56 19.92 -3.89
CA VAL A 257 1.89 21.13 -3.39
C VAL A 257 0.57 20.78 -2.72
N ALA A 258 -0.21 19.88 -3.31
CA ALA A 258 -1.50 19.46 -2.75
C ALA A 258 -1.32 18.66 -1.43
N LEU A 259 -0.31 17.79 -1.34
CA LEU A 259 0.04 17.11 -0.08
C LEU A 259 0.45 18.12 0.99
N ALA A 260 1.30 19.08 0.67
CA ALA A 260 1.72 20.12 1.60
C ALA A 260 0.52 20.95 2.09
N TYR A 261 -0.40 21.29 1.21
CA TYR A 261 -1.65 21.98 1.57
C TYR A 261 -2.52 21.17 2.52
N ASN A 262 -2.73 19.87 2.23
CA ASN A 262 -3.50 18.98 3.09
C ASN A 262 -2.82 18.79 4.46
N PHE A 263 -1.49 18.63 4.49
CA PHE A 263 -0.73 18.49 5.72
C PHE A 263 -0.79 19.76 6.59
N TYR A 264 -0.70 20.93 5.96
CA TYR A 264 -0.84 22.21 6.69
C TYR A 264 -2.22 22.36 7.32
N GLY A 265 -3.28 21.99 6.60
CA GLY A 265 -4.66 22.03 7.12
C GLY A 265 -4.92 21.07 8.29
N LEU A 266 -4.12 20.02 8.43
CA LEU A 266 -4.28 18.98 9.45
C LEU A 266 -3.13 18.95 10.47
N ARG A 267 -2.29 20.01 10.54
CA ARG A 267 -1.09 20.06 11.37
C ARG A 267 -1.31 19.86 12.86
N GLN A 268 -2.53 20.08 13.35
CA GLN A 268 -2.91 19.81 14.74
C GLN A 268 -2.89 18.31 15.07
N TYR A 269 -3.05 17.43 14.08
CA TYR A 269 -2.94 15.98 14.20
C TYR A 269 -1.54 15.52 13.76
N ARG A 270 -0.53 15.92 14.54
CA ARG A 270 0.87 15.78 14.17
C ARG A 270 1.27 14.34 13.81
N SER A 271 0.91 13.36 14.63
CA SER A 271 1.25 11.95 14.39
C SER A 271 0.66 11.43 13.06
N MET A 272 -0.58 11.84 12.74
CA MET A 272 -1.26 11.50 11.49
C MET A 272 -0.53 12.09 10.27
N VAL A 273 -0.19 13.39 10.31
CA VAL A 273 0.48 14.08 9.19
C VAL A 273 1.88 13.53 8.96
N LEU A 274 2.66 13.37 10.04
CA LEU A 274 4.00 12.77 9.96
C LEU A 274 3.95 11.31 9.52
N GLY A 275 2.92 10.57 9.93
CA GLY A 275 2.68 9.21 9.50
C GLY A 275 2.30 9.10 8.02
N ALA A 276 1.50 10.03 7.50
CA ALA A 276 1.19 10.10 6.06
C ALA A 276 2.44 10.40 5.22
N LEU A 277 3.33 11.29 5.71
CA LEU A 277 4.63 11.52 5.09
C LEU A 277 5.54 10.28 5.21
N ALA A 278 5.48 9.56 6.34
CA ALA A 278 6.22 8.31 6.50
C ALA A 278 5.75 7.23 5.50
N ILE A 279 4.45 7.13 5.23
CA ILE A 279 3.93 6.23 4.19
C ILE A 279 4.35 6.70 2.80
N PHE A 280 4.34 7.99 2.51
CA PHE A 280 4.82 8.52 1.23
C PHE A 280 6.28 8.11 0.97
N LEU A 281 7.15 8.30 1.96
CA LEU A 281 8.56 7.94 1.85
C LEU A 281 8.77 6.41 1.87
N TYR A 282 7.99 5.68 2.68
CA TYR A 282 8.09 4.23 2.74
C TYR A 282 7.72 3.57 1.41
N VAL A 283 6.50 3.83 0.90
CA VAL A 283 6.04 3.25 -0.36
C VAL A 283 6.93 3.71 -1.51
N GLY A 284 7.34 4.99 -1.48
CA GLY A 284 8.30 5.53 -2.43
C GLY A 284 9.62 4.78 -2.43
N GLY A 285 10.23 4.56 -1.27
CA GLY A 285 11.49 3.84 -1.12
C GLY A 285 11.39 2.36 -1.48
N GLU A 286 10.30 1.69 -1.06
CA GLU A 286 10.03 0.28 -1.37
C GLU A 286 9.90 0.05 -2.88
N VAL A 287 9.07 0.86 -3.56
CA VAL A 287 8.84 0.77 -5.00
C VAL A 287 10.10 1.19 -5.78
N ALA A 288 10.82 2.21 -5.31
CA ALA A 288 12.06 2.67 -5.93
C ALA A 288 13.13 1.57 -5.91
N ILE A 289 13.33 0.88 -4.80
CA ILE A 289 14.23 -0.27 -4.75
C ILE A 289 13.75 -1.35 -5.73
N GLY A 290 12.50 -1.80 -5.61
CA GLY A 290 11.95 -2.87 -6.44
C GLY A 290 12.07 -2.60 -7.95
N SER A 291 11.86 -1.34 -8.37
CA SER A 291 11.88 -0.95 -9.78
C SER A 291 13.28 -1.03 -10.42
N PHE A 292 14.34 -0.89 -9.64
CA PHE A 292 15.71 -0.85 -10.15
C PHE A 292 16.52 -2.12 -9.90
N LEU A 293 15.98 -3.12 -9.17
CA LEU A 293 16.73 -4.34 -8.82
C LEU A 293 17.24 -5.11 -10.04
N VAL A 294 16.43 -5.26 -11.11
CA VAL A 294 16.83 -6.01 -12.30
C VAL A 294 18.02 -5.35 -12.98
N ASP A 295 17.94 -4.05 -13.20
CA ASP A 295 19.03 -3.32 -13.85
C ASP A 295 20.27 -3.27 -12.94
N TYR A 296 20.09 -3.16 -11.61
CA TYR A 296 21.17 -3.18 -10.64
C TYR A 296 21.94 -4.51 -10.66
N PHE A 297 21.24 -5.63 -10.66
CA PHE A 297 21.89 -6.96 -10.71
C PHE A 297 22.53 -7.25 -12.07
N ALA A 298 22.01 -6.64 -13.15
CA ALA A 298 22.57 -6.77 -14.49
C ALA A 298 23.86 -5.94 -14.70
N GLU A 299 24.12 -4.91 -13.87
CA GLU A 299 25.36 -4.15 -13.96
C GLU A 299 26.58 -5.05 -13.78
N SER A 300 27.55 -4.97 -14.69
CA SER A 300 28.79 -5.76 -14.65
C SER A 300 29.66 -5.48 -13.43
N THR A 301 29.54 -4.29 -12.86
CA THR A 301 30.19 -3.85 -11.62
C THR A 301 29.57 -4.47 -10.36
N ILE A 302 28.33 -4.95 -10.45
CA ILE A 302 27.59 -5.54 -9.33
C ILE A 302 27.65 -7.08 -9.43
N ALA A 303 26.84 -7.68 -10.29
CA ALA A 303 26.77 -9.12 -10.44
C ALA A 303 26.83 -9.60 -11.91
N GLY A 304 26.62 -8.71 -12.88
CA GLY A 304 26.62 -9.04 -14.30
C GLY A 304 25.59 -10.11 -14.69
N MET A 305 24.47 -10.21 -13.96
CA MET A 305 23.46 -11.22 -14.19
C MET A 305 22.74 -10.99 -15.51
N ALA A 306 22.32 -12.05 -16.21
CA ALA A 306 21.35 -11.93 -17.27
C ALA A 306 20.04 -11.35 -16.71
N LYS A 307 19.36 -10.48 -17.49
CA LYS A 307 18.13 -9.81 -17.00
C LYS A 307 17.01 -10.78 -16.60
N ALA A 308 16.97 -11.96 -17.25
CA ALA A 308 16.01 -13.01 -16.88
C ALA A 308 16.28 -13.54 -15.46
N ASP A 309 17.55 -13.88 -15.17
CA ASP A 309 17.97 -14.40 -13.86
C ASP A 309 17.79 -13.31 -12.77
N ALA A 310 18.15 -12.07 -13.08
CA ALA A 310 17.94 -10.91 -12.22
C ALA A 310 16.45 -10.70 -11.89
N GLY A 311 15.56 -10.93 -12.86
CA GLY A 311 14.11 -10.88 -12.67
C GLY A 311 13.60 -11.93 -11.69
N GLU A 312 14.15 -13.15 -11.72
CA GLU A 312 13.80 -14.20 -10.77
C GLU A 312 14.20 -13.83 -9.32
N MET A 313 15.30 -13.11 -9.15
CA MET A 313 15.78 -12.67 -7.83
C MET A 313 14.79 -11.71 -7.13
N ILE A 314 13.93 -11.00 -7.85
CA ILE A 314 12.91 -10.11 -7.27
C ILE A 314 11.94 -10.89 -6.37
N ALA A 315 11.70 -12.17 -6.67
CA ALA A 315 10.86 -13.02 -5.83
C ALA A 315 11.42 -13.14 -4.40
N TYR A 316 12.74 -13.08 -4.21
CA TYR A 316 13.33 -13.08 -2.87
C TYR A 316 13.11 -11.79 -2.10
N TYR A 317 13.07 -10.65 -2.79
CA TYR A 317 12.73 -9.37 -2.16
C TYR A 317 11.30 -9.38 -1.60
N TRP A 318 10.32 -9.76 -2.41
CA TRP A 318 8.91 -9.85 -1.98
C TRP A 318 8.65 -11.04 -1.05
N GLY A 319 9.36 -12.16 -1.25
CA GLY A 319 9.35 -13.31 -0.34
C GLY A 319 9.88 -12.93 1.05
N GLY A 320 10.95 -12.15 1.11
CA GLY A 320 11.47 -11.57 2.35
C GLY A 320 10.41 -10.72 3.06
N ALA A 321 9.68 -9.88 2.32
CA ALA A 321 8.58 -9.08 2.86
C ALA A 321 7.45 -9.96 3.44
N MET A 322 7.10 -11.05 2.78
CA MET A 322 6.10 -12.01 3.26
C MET A 322 6.53 -12.64 4.60
N VAL A 323 7.75 -13.17 4.65
CA VAL A 323 8.30 -13.82 5.86
C VAL A 323 8.41 -12.81 7.01
N GLY A 324 8.91 -11.62 6.74
CA GLY A 324 9.06 -10.57 7.74
C GLY A 324 7.71 -10.10 8.32
N ARG A 325 6.62 -10.08 7.51
CA ARG A 325 5.25 -9.79 8.01
C ARG A 325 4.73 -10.86 8.95
N ALA A 326 4.97 -12.13 8.65
CA ALA A 326 4.58 -13.24 9.54
C ALA A 326 5.30 -13.14 10.90
N ILE A 327 6.62 -12.95 10.85
CA ILE A 327 7.45 -12.78 12.06
C ILE A 327 7.02 -11.52 12.82
N GLY A 328 6.81 -10.41 12.13
CA GLY A 328 6.39 -9.13 12.69
C GLY A 328 5.03 -9.20 13.38
N ALA A 329 4.05 -9.87 12.76
CA ALA A 329 2.74 -10.09 13.35
C ALA A 329 2.83 -10.85 14.69
N TYR A 330 3.74 -11.81 14.80
CA TYR A 330 3.98 -12.54 16.04
C TYR A 330 4.73 -11.70 17.08
N LEU A 331 5.87 -11.11 16.70
CA LEU A 331 6.74 -10.38 17.61
C LEU A 331 6.11 -9.12 18.20
N MET A 332 5.23 -8.44 17.46
CA MET A 332 4.55 -7.23 17.93
C MET A 332 3.51 -7.48 19.03
N ASN A 333 3.24 -8.74 19.39
CA ASN A 333 2.47 -9.04 20.61
C ASN A 333 3.35 -8.91 21.87
N TYR A 334 4.68 -8.93 21.73
CA TYR A 334 5.63 -8.90 22.85
C TYR A 334 6.52 -7.65 22.83
N VAL A 335 6.74 -7.07 21.65
CA VAL A 335 7.60 -5.91 21.44
C VAL A 335 6.76 -4.73 20.96
N ALA A 336 6.98 -3.56 21.54
CA ALA A 336 6.28 -2.34 21.11
C ALA A 336 6.53 -2.08 19.62
N ALA A 337 5.44 -1.81 18.87
CA ALA A 337 5.47 -1.59 17.42
C ALA A 337 6.47 -0.49 16.99
N THR A 338 6.57 0.59 17.78
CA THR A 338 7.54 1.67 17.54
C THR A 338 9.00 1.19 17.62
N LYS A 339 9.34 0.38 18.66
CA LYS A 339 10.70 -0.15 18.81
C LYS A 339 11.05 -1.10 17.66
N TYR A 340 10.10 -1.96 17.28
CA TYR A 340 10.30 -2.90 16.19
C TYR A 340 10.45 -2.19 14.85
N LEU A 341 9.67 -1.12 14.61
CA LEU A 341 9.79 -0.27 13.43
C LEU A 341 11.17 0.43 13.35
N VAL A 342 11.67 0.95 14.48
CA VAL A 342 13.02 1.56 14.57
C VAL A 342 14.09 0.56 14.15
N VAL A 343 14.08 -0.66 14.73
CA VAL A 343 15.07 -1.70 14.41
C VAL A 343 15.04 -2.03 12.92
N ASN A 344 13.84 -2.26 12.36
CA ASN A 344 13.69 -2.60 10.95
C ASN A 344 14.17 -1.45 10.03
N ALA A 345 13.88 -0.19 10.36
CA ALA A 345 14.34 0.95 9.59
C ALA A 345 15.88 1.07 9.61
N PHE A 346 16.51 0.91 10.77
CA PHE A 346 17.99 0.91 10.86
C PHE A 346 18.62 -0.27 10.11
N MET A 347 18.03 -1.46 10.18
CA MET A 347 18.52 -2.62 9.42
C MET A 347 18.38 -2.42 7.91
N ALA A 348 17.27 -1.83 7.44
CA ALA A 348 17.11 -1.47 6.04
C ALA A 348 18.19 -0.48 5.58
N ILE A 349 18.45 0.57 6.36
CA ILE A 349 19.53 1.54 6.10
C ILE A 349 20.88 0.83 6.03
N LEU A 350 21.19 -0.03 6.99
CA LEU A 350 22.44 -0.78 7.04
C LEU A 350 22.62 -1.65 5.79
N MET A 351 21.59 -2.39 5.40
CA MET A 351 21.62 -3.25 4.21
C MET A 351 21.82 -2.46 2.92
N ILE A 352 21.19 -1.29 2.79
CA ILE A 352 21.43 -0.39 1.65
C ILE A 352 22.88 0.11 1.63
N ILE A 353 23.41 0.55 2.78
CA ILE A 353 24.81 1.00 2.87
C ILE A 353 25.76 -0.12 2.48
N VAL A 354 25.51 -1.34 2.93
CA VAL A 354 26.33 -2.53 2.54
C VAL A 354 26.25 -2.73 1.04
N SER A 355 25.05 -2.72 0.45
CA SER A 355 24.87 -2.89 -1.01
C SER A 355 25.56 -1.80 -1.81
N MET A 356 25.46 -0.52 -1.38
CA MET A 356 26.10 0.60 -2.07
C MET A 356 27.63 0.57 -2.05
N ASN A 357 28.24 -0.15 -1.09
CA ASN A 357 29.70 -0.20 -0.90
C ASN A 357 30.29 -1.59 -1.16
N SER A 358 29.55 -2.47 -1.80
CA SER A 358 29.99 -3.84 -2.12
C SER A 358 29.66 -4.20 -3.57
N SER A 359 30.09 -5.38 -4.01
CA SER A 359 29.80 -5.96 -5.32
C SER A 359 29.54 -7.46 -5.17
N GLY A 360 29.13 -8.14 -6.24
CA GLY A 360 28.83 -9.56 -6.25
C GLY A 360 27.66 -9.92 -5.32
N ASP A 361 27.72 -11.11 -4.77
CA ASP A 361 26.68 -11.67 -3.91
C ASP A 361 26.35 -10.80 -2.70
N VAL A 362 27.36 -10.12 -2.12
CA VAL A 362 27.15 -9.26 -0.95
C VAL A 362 26.24 -8.07 -1.31
N ALA A 363 26.45 -7.44 -2.45
CA ALA A 363 25.59 -6.35 -2.91
C ALA A 363 24.17 -6.84 -3.21
N VAL A 364 24.04 -7.99 -3.88
CA VAL A 364 22.76 -8.60 -4.23
C VAL A 364 21.95 -8.98 -3.01
N TYR A 365 22.51 -9.81 -2.12
CA TYR A 365 21.76 -10.31 -0.96
C TYR A 365 21.49 -9.24 0.08
N SER A 366 22.35 -8.25 0.24
CA SER A 366 22.08 -7.13 1.15
C SER A 366 20.89 -6.30 0.70
N ILE A 367 20.77 -5.95 -0.58
CA ILE A 367 19.61 -5.19 -1.06
C ILE A 367 18.31 -6.02 -1.04
N LEU A 368 18.39 -7.33 -1.30
CA LEU A 368 17.24 -8.23 -1.17
C LEU A 368 16.74 -8.35 0.26
N LEU A 369 17.64 -8.34 1.26
CA LEU A 369 17.26 -8.32 2.68
C LEU A 369 16.51 -7.06 3.10
N VAL A 370 16.64 -5.97 2.37
CA VAL A 370 15.82 -4.78 2.62
C VAL A 370 14.32 -5.13 2.53
N GLY A 371 13.92 -6.01 1.62
CA GLY A 371 12.54 -6.51 1.51
C GLY A 371 12.03 -7.14 2.81
N PHE A 372 12.87 -7.92 3.50
CA PHE A 372 12.53 -8.50 4.80
C PHE A 372 12.30 -7.41 5.86
N PHE A 373 13.17 -6.41 5.95
CA PHE A 373 13.06 -5.32 6.92
C PHE A 373 11.95 -4.32 6.57
N ASN A 374 11.60 -4.16 5.30
CA ASN A 374 10.47 -3.36 4.85
C ASN A 374 9.12 -3.88 5.32
N SER A 375 9.02 -5.17 5.49
CA SER A 375 7.79 -5.95 5.58
C SER A 375 6.73 -5.36 6.49
N ILE A 376 7.13 -4.92 7.70
CA ILE A 376 6.22 -4.44 8.74
C ILE A 376 5.94 -2.93 8.68
N MET A 377 6.64 -2.20 7.80
CA MET A 377 6.64 -0.74 7.88
C MET A 377 5.28 -0.14 7.56
N PHE A 378 4.65 -0.53 6.43
CA PHE A 378 3.32 0.00 6.08
C PHE A 378 2.29 -0.21 7.18
N PRO A 379 1.99 -1.44 7.62
CA PRO A 379 0.94 -1.67 8.61
C PRO A 379 1.26 -1.04 9.96
N THR A 380 2.52 -0.97 10.33
CA THR A 380 2.95 -0.37 11.59
C THR A 380 2.82 1.17 11.55
N ILE A 381 3.35 1.82 10.51
CA ILE A 381 3.22 3.27 10.32
C ILE A 381 1.73 3.66 10.26
N PHE A 382 0.93 2.89 9.49
CA PHE A 382 -0.50 3.13 9.38
C PHE A 382 -1.19 3.13 10.75
N THR A 383 -1.00 2.07 11.54
CA THR A 383 -1.63 1.96 12.86
C THR A 383 -1.18 3.05 13.83
N LEU A 384 0.09 3.43 13.80
CA LEU A 384 0.62 4.53 14.60
C LEU A 384 0.05 5.89 14.18
N ALA A 385 -0.13 6.11 12.88
CA ALA A 385 -0.66 7.36 12.32
C ALA A 385 -2.13 7.59 12.65
N VAL A 386 -2.95 6.50 12.69
CA VAL A 386 -4.39 6.60 12.97
C VAL A 386 -4.74 6.39 14.44
N LYS A 387 -3.74 6.10 15.28
CA LYS A 387 -3.92 5.84 16.71
C LYS A 387 -4.56 7.03 17.41
N GLY A 388 -5.61 6.76 18.22
CA GLY A 388 -6.27 7.78 19.05
C GLY A 388 -7.07 8.84 18.28
N LEU A 389 -7.30 8.70 16.97
CA LEU A 389 -8.04 9.69 16.17
C LEU A 389 -9.56 9.66 16.39
N GLY A 390 -10.12 8.60 17.00
CA GLY A 390 -11.56 8.50 17.24
C GLY A 390 -12.39 8.70 15.97
N SER A 391 -13.28 9.69 15.95
CA SER A 391 -14.12 10.02 14.79
C SER A 391 -13.32 10.49 13.56
N MET A 392 -12.06 10.92 13.73
CA MET A 392 -11.19 11.32 12.63
C MET A 392 -10.43 10.16 11.97
N THR A 393 -10.64 8.91 12.41
CA THR A 393 -9.91 7.73 11.90
C THR A 393 -10.09 7.54 10.39
N SER A 394 -11.31 7.72 9.87
CA SER A 394 -11.59 7.63 8.43
C SER A 394 -10.78 8.66 7.63
N LYS A 395 -10.76 9.93 8.09
CA LYS A 395 -10.00 11.02 7.47
C LYS A 395 -8.49 10.78 7.57
N GLY A 396 -8.03 10.27 8.73
CA GLY A 396 -6.64 9.86 8.93
C GLY A 396 -6.22 8.74 7.99
N SER A 397 -7.05 7.70 7.86
CA SER A 397 -6.83 6.61 6.90
C SER A 397 -6.72 7.12 5.47
N ALA A 398 -7.62 8.01 5.05
CA ALA A 398 -7.57 8.60 3.72
C ALA A 398 -6.28 9.40 3.48
N LEU A 399 -5.84 10.22 4.46
CA LEU A 399 -4.60 10.99 4.35
C LEU A 399 -3.36 10.08 4.26
N VAL A 400 -3.32 9.04 5.06
CA VAL A 400 -2.23 8.04 5.02
C VAL A 400 -2.23 7.30 3.68
N CYS A 401 -3.40 6.93 3.15
CA CYS A 401 -3.52 6.31 1.84
C CYS A 401 -3.15 7.26 0.69
N GLN A 402 -3.38 8.58 0.82
CA GLN A 402 -2.86 9.55 -0.15
C GLN A 402 -1.33 9.51 -0.24
N GLY A 403 -0.65 9.25 0.87
CA GLY A 403 0.81 9.09 0.92
C GLY A 403 1.34 7.97 0.01
N ILE A 404 0.52 6.96 -0.34
CA ILE A 404 0.91 5.86 -1.23
C ILE A 404 1.38 6.37 -2.61
N VAL A 405 0.98 7.58 -3.02
CA VAL A 405 1.47 8.23 -4.25
C VAL A 405 2.99 8.43 -4.28
N GLY A 406 3.68 8.31 -3.14
CA GLY A 406 5.14 8.26 -3.08
C GLY A 406 5.75 7.21 -4.01
N GLY A 407 5.04 6.07 -4.21
CA GLY A 407 5.43 5.03 -5.17
C GLY A 407 5.46 5.47 -6.63
N ALA A 408 4.80 6.58 -6.99
CA ALA A 408 4.92 7.19 -8.32
C ALA A 408 6.08 8.18 -8.41
N LEU A 409 6.42 8.88 -7.33
CA LEU A 409 7.32 10.03 -7.38
C LEU A 409 8.78 9.71 -6.99
N ILE A 410 8.99 8.89 -5.95
CA ILE A 410 10.34 8.57 -5.46
C ILE A 410 11.17 7.77 -6.48
N PRO A 411 10.60 6.76 -7.20
CA PRO A 411 11.35 6.09 -8.26
C PRO A 411 11.84 7.03 -9.37
N VAL A 412 11.04 8.03 -9.74
CA VAL A 412 11.42 9.05 -10.72
C VAL A 412 12.60 9.88 -10.22
N LEU A 413 12.55 10.26 -8.92
CA LEU A 413 13.67 10.98 -8.29
C LEU A 413 14.92 10.12 -8.24
N GLN A 414 14.82 8.83 -7.89
CA GLN A 414 15.95 7.90 -7.89
C GLN A 414 16.52 7.72 -9.28
N GLY A 415 15.69 7.60 -10.32
CA GLY A 415 16.12 7.50 -11.70
C GLY A 415 16.95 8.71 -12.14
N GLY A 416 16.51 9.93 -11.85
CA GLY A 416 17.27 11.15 -12.14
C GLY A 416 18.62 11.22 -11.40
N VAL A 417 18.69 10.69 -10.18
CA VAL A 417 19.95 10.56 -9.44
C VAL A 417 20.83 9.47 -10.05
N ALA A 418 20.24 8.34 -10.49
CA ALA A 418 20.98 7.27 -11.16
C ALA A 418 21.63 7.73 -12.45
N ASP A 419 20.94 8.56 -13.25
CA ASP A 419 21.50 9.17 -14.47
C ASP A 419 22.70 10.08 -14.17
N SER A 420 22.78 10.66 -12.96
CA SER A 420 23.81 11.63 -12.59
C SER A 420 25.03 10.99 -11.91
N ILE A 421 24.83 10.02 -11.01
CA ILE A 421 25.89 9.45 -10.15
C ILE A 421 25.99 7.92 -10.21
N GLY A 422 25.22 7.29 -11.10
CA GLY A 422 25.16 5.83 -11.26
C GLY A 422 24.10 5.16 -10.41
N LEU A 423 23.65 3.99 -10.87
CA LEU A 423 22.51 3.28 -10.28
C LEU A 423 22.81 2.83 -8.84
N GLN A 424 23.99 2.26 -8.58
CA GLN A 424 24.39 1.81 -7.25
C GLN A 424 24.31 2.93 -6.20
N MET A 425 24.82 4.13 -6.54
CA MET A 425 24.80 5.28 -5.62
C MET A 425 23.42 5.91 -5.51
N SER A 426 22.53 5.70 -6.46
CA SER A 426 21.17 6.24 -6.42
C SER A 426 20.31 5.67 -5.28
N PHE A 427 20.70 4.52 -4.71
CA PHE A 427 20.05 3.94 -3.53
C PHE A 427 20.16 4.82 -2.26
N ILE A 428 20.93 5.92 -2.32
CA ILE A 428 20.89 6.96 -1.29
C ILE A 428 19.47 7.53 -1.12
N ILE A 429 18.66 7.58 -2.17
CA ILE A 429 17.29 8.12 -2.13
C ILE A 429 16.39 7.26 -1.22
N PRO A 430 16.20 5.94 -1.46
CA PRO A 430 15.43 5.10 -0.52
C PRO A 430 16.08 5.03 0.86
N MET A 431 17.40 5.08 0.98
CA MET A 431 18.08 5.14 2.29
C MET A 431 17.61 6.35 3.10
N LEU A 432 17.56 7.55 2.50
CA LEU A 432 17.06 8.76 3.16
C LEU A 432 15.58 8.64 3.55
N CYS A 433 14.76 7.93 2.77
CA CYS A 433 13.39 7.62 3.14
C CYS A 433 13.35 6.82 4.45
N TYR A 434 14.19 5.81 4.60
CA TYR A 434 14.24 5.00 5.84
C TYR A 434 14.81 5.77 7.04
N VAL A 435 15.71 6.72 6.83
CA VAL A 435 16.16 7.64 7.89
C VAL A 435 14.97 8.42 8.47
N TYR A 436 14.09 8.94 7.61
CA TYR A 436 12.87 9.60 8.07
C TYR A 436 11.95 8.65 8.84
N ILE A 437 11.78 7.39 8.36
CA ILE A 437 10.94 6.40 9.02
C ILE A 437 11.47 6.06 10.41
N ALA A 438 12.80 5.90 10.57
CA ALA A 438 13.44 5.72 11.87
C ALA A 438 13.17 6.90 12.80
N TRP A 439 13.31 8.13 12.30
CA TRP A 439 13.01 9.34 13.07
C TRP A 439 11.52 9.41 13.46
N TYR A 440 10.59 9.11 12.52
CA TYR A 440 9.16 9.07 12.80
C TYR A 440 8.83 8.07 13.92
N ALA A 441 9.38 6.87 13.85
CA ALA A 441 9.17 5.85 14.86
C ALA A 441 9.69 6.23 16.25
N MET A 442 10.79 7.02 16.33
CA MET A 442 11.40 7.47 17.59
C MET A 442 10.70 8.70 18.19
N LYS A 443 10.26 9.64 17.36
CA LYS A 443 9.84 10.97 17.83
C LYS A 443 8.55 11.50 17.21
N GLY A 444 8.14 10.96 16.08
CA GLY A 444 6.99 11.46 15.30
C GLY A 444 5.64 10.92 15.78
N THR A 445 5.64 9.86 16.60
CA THR A 445 4.44 9.20 17.11
C THR A 445 3.94 9.77 18.45
N ASN A 446 4.65 10.73 19.01
CA ASN A 446 4.32 11.41 20.29
C ASN A 446 3.57 12.71 20.06
#